data_b139d56c907466db230bdae5e0a5b6c4
#
_entry.id   b139d56c907466db230bdae5e0a5b6c4
#
_cell.length_a   1.000
_cell.length_b   1.000
_cell.length_c   1.000
_cell.angle_alpha   90.00
_cell.angle_beta   90.00
_cell.angle_gamma   90.00
#
_symmetry.space_group_name_H-M   'P 1'
#
loop_
_entity.id
_entity.type
_entity.pdbx_description
1 polymer ?
#
loop_
_entity_poly.entity_id
_entity_poly.type
_entity_poly.pdbx_seq_one_letter_code
_entity_poly.pdbx_strand_id
1 'polypeptide(L)'
;MSYLKKFGQVIGIDISSDAVKFCRDSGHKYTMCASAEKLPIKDEEFSLITMLDVLEHIEDDMQVLHELARICKPNGIILLTVPAYRFLWGDIDEICKHKRRYTASELCARLRAAGLHIERVSYMNALLLPVTWLSRRWKAMTGKNKPLKSPFEKKYPAWLSHI
;
A
#
# COMPACT_ATOMS: atom_id res chain seq x y z
N MET A 1 7.11 -8.21 6.77
CA MET A 1 8.57 -8.46 6.69
C MET A 1 8.95 -9.90 7.04
N SER A 2 8.43 -10.49 8.11
CA SER A 2 8.84 -11.85 8.57
C SER A 2 8.72 -12.93 7.48
N TYR A 3 7.64 -12.92 6.70
CA TYR A 3 7.43 -13.87 5.62
C TYR A 3 8.45 -13.72 4.47
N LEU A 4 8.79 -12.49 4.12
CA LEU A 4 9.70 -12.19 3.00
C LEU A 4 11.16 -12.57 3.31
N LYS A 5 11.54 -12.68 4.58
CA LYS A 5 12.90 -13.14 4.99
C LYS A 5 13.27 -14.52 4.47
N LYS A 6 12.28 -15.34 4.10
CA LYS A 6 12.51 -16.67 3.49
C LYS A 6 13.12 -16.57 2.08
N PHE A 7 12.96 -15.43 1.42
CA PHE A 7 13.41 -15.20 0.05
C PHE A 7 14.70 -14.39 -0.05
N GLY A 8 15.18 -13.85 1.08
CA GLY A 8 16.41 -13.06 1.09
C GLY A 8 16.45 -12.01 2.18
N GLN A 9 17.42 -11.11 2.07
CA GLN A 9 17.53 -9.96 2.96
C GLN A 9 16.41 -8.96 2.65
N VAL A 10 15.66 -8.57 3.67
CA VAL A 10 14.53 -7.66 3.55
C VAL A 10 14.84 -6.35 4.25
N ILE A 11 14.64 -5.24 3.55
CA ILE A 11 14.70 -3.90 4.10
C ILE A 11 13.28 -3.34 4.15
N GLY A 12 12.83 -2.87 5.32
CA GLY A 12 11.56 -2.17 5.49
C GLY A 12 11.79 -0.67 5.46
N ILE A 13 10.93 0.04 4.73
CA ILE A 13 11.01 1.49 4.61
C ILE A 13 9.67 2.08 4.99
N ASP A 14 9.70 3.10 5.83
CA ASP A 14 8.51 3.86 6.22
C ASP A 14 8.90 5.33 6.44
N ILE A 15 7.99 6.25 6.17
CA ILE A 15 8.20 7.68 6.43
C ILE A 15 8.09 8.00 7.93
N SER A 16 7.40 7.17 8.69
CA SER A 16 7.21 7.32 10.14
C SER A 16 8.40 6.76 10.91
N SER A 17 9.08 7.63 11.64
CA SER A 17 10.15 7.21 12.58
C SER A 17 9.64 6.25 13.66
N ASP A 18 8.39 6.43 14.10
CA ASP A 18 7.77 5.58 15.11
C ASP A 18 7.48 4.18 14.57
N ALA A 19 7.01 4.06 13.32
CA ALA A 19 6.82 2.77 12.66
C ALA A 19 8.16 2.05 12.49
N VAL A 20 9.20 2.74 12.06
CA VAL A 20 10.56 2.21 11.93
C VAL A 20 11.09 1.74 13.29
N LYS A 21 10.92 2.53 14.36
CA LYS A 21 11.30 2.16 15.71
C LYS A 21 10.56 0.91 16.19
N PHE A 22 9.25 0.86 16.03
CA PHE A 22 8.44 -0.31 16.36
C PHE A 22 8.91 -1.56 15.63
N CYS A 23 9.22 -1.46 14.35
CA CYS A 23 9.77 -2.58 13.57
C CYS A 23 11.12 -3.06 14.12
N ARG A 24 12.01 -2.14 14.51
CA ARG A 24 13.32 -2.49 15.11
C ARG A 24 13.14 -3.19 16.46
N ASP A 25 12.28 -2.66 17.31
CA ASP A 25 11.96 -3.23 18.62
C ASP A 25 11.34 -4.63 18.48
N SER A 26 10.64 -4.88 17.37
CA SER A 26 10.07 -6.19 16.98
C SER A 26 11.08 -7.14 16.31
N GLY A 27 12.38 -6.80 16.31
CA GLY A 27 13.45 -7.66 15.77
C GLY A 27 13.72 -7.52 14.26
N HIS A 28 13.15 -6.50 13.61
CA HIS A 28 13.42 -6.19 12.20
C HIS A 28 14.58 -5.18 12.09
N LYS A 29 15.82 -5.68 12.10
CA LYS A 29 17.04 -4.86 12.16
C LYS A 29 17.22 -3.95 10.94
N TYR A 30 16.85 -4.42 9.76
CA TYR A 30 17.01 -3.68 8.50
C TYR A 30 15.77 -2.86 8.22
N THR A 31 15.69 -1.67 8.81
CA THR A 31 14.61 -0.71 8.60
C THR A 31 15.16 0.70 8.43
N MET A 32 14.55 1.47 7.54
CA MET A 32 14.96 2.81 7.16
C MET A 32 13.78 3.77 7.25
N CYS A 33 14.02 4.96 7.80
CA CYS A 33 13.04 6.05 7.75
C CYS A 33 13.36 6.91 6.52
N ALA A 34 12.50 6.85 5.49
CA ALA A 34 12.67 7.60 4.26
C ALA A 34 11.33 7.79 3.52
N SER A 35 11.22 8.85 2.70
CA SER A 35 10.11 9.01 1.76
C SER A 35 10.29 8.10 0.55
N ALA A 36 9.19 7.47 0.11
CA ALA A 36 9.17 6.66 -1.10
C ALA A 36 9.39 7.48 -2.39
N GLU A 37 9.22 8.81 -2.32
CA GLU A 37 9.47 9.73 -3.44
C GLU A 37 10.97 9.94 -3.70
N LYS A 38 11.82 9.69 -2.69
CA LYS A 38 13.29 9.80 -2.80
C LYS A 38 13.95 8.89 -1.79
N LEU A 39 14.44 7.76 -2.24
CA LEU A 39 15.06 6.74 -1.40
C LEU A 39 16.60 6.87 -1.44
N PRO A 40 17.28 6.87 -0.29
CA PRO A 40 18.75 6.88 -0.23
C PRO A 40 19.32 5.48 -0.53
N ILE A 41 18.95 4.94 -1.67
CA ILE A 41 19.25 3.59 -2.15
C ILE A 41 19.86 3.72 -3.55
N LYS A 42 20.83 2.86 -3.87
CA LYS A 42 21.46 2.81 -5.18
C LYS A 42 20.48 2.33 -6.24
N ASP A 43 20.77 2.67 -7.48
CA ASP A 43 20.05 2.13 -8.63
C ASP A 43 20.22 0.60 -8.68
N GLU A 44 19.21 -0.07 -9.16
CA GLU A 44 19.23 -1.52 -9.42
C GLU A 44 19.65 -2.37 -8.20
N GLU A 45 19.16 -2.03 -7.01
CA GLU A 45 19.56 -2.72 -5.77
C GLU A 45 18.70 -3.95 -5.48
N PHE A 46 17.37 -3.92 -5.79
CA PHE A 46 16.44 -4.94 -5.37
C PHE A 46 15.90 -5.79 -6.51
N SER A 47 15.88 -7.10 -6.31
CA SER A 47 15.22 -8.05 -7.22
C SER A 47 13.71 -8.20 -6.96
N LEU A 48 13.24 -7.82 -5.76
CA LEU A 48 11.82 -7.79 -5.41
C LEU A 48 11.53 -6.55 -4.56
N ILE A 49 10.53 -5.80 -4.99
CA ILE A 49 9.99 -4.66 -4.24
C ILE A 49 8.51 -4.92 -3.97
N THR A 50 8.05 -4.66 -2.76
CA THR A 50 6.63 -4.74 -2.41
C THR A 50 6.15 -3.40 -1.87
N MET A 51 5.08 -2.86 -2.47
CA MET A 51 4.40 -1.65 -2.02
C MET A 51 2.90 -1.94 -1.95
N LEU A 52 2.40 -2.16 -0.74
CA LEU A 52 1.04 -2.67 -0.51
C LEU A 52 0.21 -1.59 0.20
N ASP A 53 -0.77 -1.04 -0.51
CA ASP A 53 -1.69 0.00 -0.04
C ASP A 53 -0.94 1.22 0.55
N VAL A 54 -0.01 1.76 -0.25
CA VAL A 54 0.82 2.93 0.11
C VAL A 54 0.71 4.04 -0.92
N LEU A 55 0.66 3.70 -2.21
CA LEU A 55 0.72 4.68 -3.32
C LEU A 55 -0.43 5.67 -3.27
N GLU A 56 -1.61 5.27 -2.81
CA GLU A 56 -2.80 6.10 -2.67
C GLU A 56 -2.67 7.22 -1.63
N HIS A 57 -1.69 7.12 -0.74
CA HIS A 57 -1.43 8.14 0.29
C HIS A 57 -0.49 9.24 -0.20
N ILE A 58 0.24 9.01 -1.29
CA ILE A 58 1.30 9.91 -1.76
C ILE A 58 0.77 10.88 -2.80
N GLU A 59 1.18 12.16 -2.72
CA GLU A 59 0.71 13.19 -3.67
C GLU A 59 1.29 12.97 -5.06
N ASP A 60 2.61 12.82 -5.15
CA ASP A 60 3.30 12.56 -6.40
C ASP A 60 3.56 11.07 -6.58
N ASP A 61 2.52 10.35 -6.97
CA ASP A 61 2.60 8.91 -7.23
C ASP A 61 3.53 8.57 -8.41
N MET A 62 3.68 9.49 -9.38
CA MET A 62 4.58 9.30 -10.51
C MET A 62 6.04 9.32 -10.06
N GLN A 63 6.41 10.24 -9.17
CA GLN A 63 7.76 10.30 -8.61
C GLN A 63 8.10 8.99 -7.88
N VAL A 64 7.16 8.43 -7.11
CA VAL A 64 7.33 7.13 -6.46
C VAL A 64 7.55 6.02 -7.48
N LEU A 65 6.74 5.94 -8.53
CA LEU A 65 6.86 4.90 -9.54
C LEU A 65 8.20 4.98 -10.28
N HIS A 66 8.70 6.17 -10.59
CA HIS A 66 10.05 6.37 -11.15
C HIS A 66 11.14 5.91 -10.17
N GLU A 67 10.97 6.20 -8.88
CA GLU A 67 11.92 5.80 -7.86
C GLU A 67 11.95 4.28 -7.66
N LEU A 68 10.77 3.62 -7.68
CA LEU A 68 10.70 2.16 -7.67
C LEU A 68 11.36 1.54 -8.90
N ALA A 69 11.15 2.13 -10.08
CA ALA A 69 11.80 1.69 -11.31
C ALA A 69 13.33 1.83 -11.22
N ARG A 70 13.83 2.93 -10.65
CA ARG A 70 15.27 3.19 -10.47
C ARG A 70 15.95 2.16 -9.57
N ILE A 71 15.33 1.83 -8.41
CA ILE A 71 15.94 0.93 -7.43
C ILE A 71 15.71 -0.55 -7.73
N CYS A 72 14.82 -0.87 -8.69
CA CYS A 72 14.54 -2.23 -9.11
C CYS A 72 15.61 -2.70 -10.09
N LYS A 73 16.16 -3.90 -9.88
CA LYS A 73 17.09 -4.53 -10.83
C LYS A 73 16.44 -4.79 -12.18
N PRO A 74 17.21 -4.84 -13.27
CA PRO A 74 16.75 -5.42 -14.52
C PRO A 74 16.17 -6.82 -14.27
N ASN A 75 14.99 -7.10 -14.80
CA ASN A 75 14.20 -8.32 -14.55
C ASN A 75 13.76 -8.52 -13.08
N GLY A 76 13.88 -7.50 -12.24
CA GLY A 76 13.30 -7.49 -10.90
C GLY A 76 11.77 -7.38 -10.95
N ILE A 77 11.11 -7.70 -9.85
CA ILE A 77 9.66 -7.70 -9.74
C ILE A 77 9.21 -6.63 -8.75
N ILE A 78 8.22 -5.84 -9.13
CA ILE A 78 7.51 -4.92 -8.24
C ILE A 78 6.10 -5.44 -8.03
N LEU A 79 5.75 -5.77 -6.79
CA LEU A 79 4.40 -6.12 -6.37
C LEU A 79 3.73 -4.90 -5.75
N LEU A 80 2.68 -4.41 -6.40
CA LEU A 80 1.95 -3.23 -5.98
C LEU A 80 0.48 -3.57 -5.74
N THR A 81 -0.09 -3.08 -4.63
CA THR A 81 -1.55 -3.06 -4.41
C THR A 81 -2.02 -1.64 -4.15
N VAL A 82 -3.20 -1.32 -4.66
CA VAL A 82 -3.90 -0.05 -4.43
C VAL A 82 -5.41 -0.26 -4.35
N PRO A 83 -6.15 0.59 -3.64
CA PRO A 83 -7.60 0.52 -3.61
C PRO A 83 -8.19 0.83 -4.98
N ALA A 84 -9.10 -0.04 -5.43
CA ALA A 84 -9.74 0.07 -6.72
C ALA A 84 -10.99 0.96 -6.66
N TYR A 85 -11.30 1.58 -7.81
CA TYR A 85 -12.52 2.28 -8.16
C TYR A 85 -12.93 3.44 -7.24
N ARG A 86 -12.90 4.64 -7.79
CA ARG A 86 -13.28 5.88 -7.09
C ARG A 86 -14.74 5.87 -6.57
N PHE A 87 -15.65 5.17 -7.25
CA PHE A 87 -17.05 5.04 -6.80
C PHE A 87 -17.20 4.21 -5.52
N LEU A 88 -16.15 3.48 -5.11
CA LEU A 88 -16.07 2.78 -3.82
C LEU A 88 -15.45 3.63 -2.71
N TRP A 89 -15.29 4.94 -2.92
CA TRP A 89 -14.83 5.85 -1.87
C TRP A 89 -15.77 5.83 -0.66
N GLY A 90 -15.24 5.87 0.55
CA GLY A 90 -16.05 5.84 1.76
C GLY A 90 -15.27 6.20 3.02
N ASP A 91 -15.89 6.02 4.16
CA ASP A 91 -15.37 6.43 5.48
C ASP A 91 -13.94 5.93 5.77
N ILE A 92 -13.59 4.73 5.30
CA ILE A 92 -12.24 4.17 5.47
C ILE A 92 -11.20 5.00 4.72
N ASP A 93 -11.52 5.47 3.52
CA ASP A 93 -10.60 6.29 2.73
C ASP A 93 -10.31 7.62 3.45
N GLU A 94 -11.35 8.23 4.05
CA GLU A 94 -11.21 9.45 4.83
C GLU A 94 -10.37 9.22 6.10
N ILE A 95 -10.67 8.15 6.85
CA ILE A 95 -9.94 7.78 8.07
C ILE A 95 -8.47 7.48 7.77
N CYS A 96 -8.20 6.74 6.69
CA CYS A 96 -6.85 6.39 6.26
C CYS A 96 -6.16 7.54 5.50
N LYS A 97 -6.86 8.66 5.25
CA LYS A 97 -6.35 9.82 4.50
C LYS A 97 -5.87 9.42 3.09
N HIS A 98 -6.61 8.53 2.41
CA HIS A 98 -6.34 8.25 1.01
C HIS A 98 -6.52 9.53 0.19
N LYS A 99 -5.70 9.72 -0.82
CA LYS A 99 -5.80 10.83 -1.77
C LYS A 99 -6.53 10.41 -3.03
N ARG A 100 -6.46 9.12 -3.37
CA ARG A 100 -7.03 8.57 -4.59
C ARG A 100 -7.31 7.08 -4.53
N ARG A 101 -8.09 6.62 -5.49
CA ARG A 101 -8.29 5.23 -5.84
C ARG A 101 -8.06 5.09 -7.34
N TYR A 102 -7.67 3.92 -7.78
CA TYR A 102 -7.26 3.68 -9.16
C TYR A 102 -8.23 2.74 -9.88
N THR A 103 -8.36 2.94 -11.18
CA THR A 103 -8.78 1.87 -12.09
C THR A 103 -7.55 1.13 -12.59
N ALA A 104 -7.72 -0.12 -13.08
CA ALA A 104 -6.60 -0.86 -13.68
C ALA A 104 -5.99 -0.08 -14.85
N SER A 105 -6.81 0.57 -15.68
CA SER A 105 -6.34 1.35 -16.83
C SER A 105 -5.46 2.52 -16.40
N GLU A 106 -5.90 3.31 -15.40
CA GLU A 106 -5.14 4.45 -14.87
C GLU A 106 -3.80 4.00 -14.26
N LEU A 107 -3.82 2.94 -13.44
CA LEU A 107 -2.61 2.41 -12.82
C LEU A 107 -1.64 1.89 -13.89
N CYS A 108 -2.13 1.12 -14.87
CA CYS A 108 -1.32 0.60 -15.96
C CYS A 108 -0.70 1.72 -16.81
N ALA A 109 -1.44 2.79 -17.08
CA ALA A 109 -0.90 3.93 -17.81
C ALA A 109 0.26 4.60 -17.05
N ARG A 110 0.11 4.79 -15.73
CA ARG A 110 1.16 5.37 -14.87
C ARG A 110 2.39 4.46 -14.78
N LEU A 111 2.21 3.15 -14.60
CA LEU A 111 3.31 2.19 -14.54
C LEU A 111 4.12 2.20 -15.85
N ARG A 112 3.45 2.20 -17.01
CA ARG A 112 4.12 2.30 -18.32
C ARG A 112 4.84 3.63 -18.50
N ALA A 113 4.23 4.74 -18.07
CA ALA A 113 4.86 6.06 -18.13
C ALA A 113 6.12 6.13 -17.26
N ALA A 114 6.19 5.38 -16.16
CA ALA A 114 7.38 5.23 -15.32
C ALA A 114 8.41 4.23 -15.89
N GLY A 115 8.20 3.67 -17.09
CA GLY A 115 9.12 2.72 -17.72
C GLY A 115 8.98 1.28 -17.24
N LEU A 116 7.93 0.96 -16.47
CA LEU A 116 7.71 -0.37 -15.92
C LEU A 116 6.95 -1.27 -16.91
N HIS A 117 7.40 -2.50 -17.07
CA HIS A 117 6.66 -3.53 -17.79
C HIS A 117 5.64 -4.21 -16.89
N ILE A 118 4.45 -4.47 -17.40
CA ILE A 118 3.35 -5.03 -16.62
C ILE A 118 3.21 -6.51 -16.96
N GLU A 119 3.59 -7.35 -16.02
CA GLU A 119 3.45 -8.80 -16.14
C GLU A 119 2.00 -9.25 -15.89
N ARG A 120 1.37 -8.71 -14.85
CA ARG A 120 0.03 -9.15 -14.45
C ARG A 120 -0.74 -8.04 -13.74
N VAL A 121 -2.03 -7.93 -14.07
CA VAL A 121 -2.99 -7.08 -13.35
C VAL A 121 -4.18 -7.95 -12.93
N SER A 122 -4.62 -7.81 -11.70
CA SER A 122 -5.77 -8.53 -11.16
C SER A 122 -6.48 -7.71 -10.11
N TYR A 123 -7.76 -7.95 -9.93
CA TYR A 123 -8.54 -7.40 -8.83
C TYR A 123 -8.64 -8.43 -7.70
N MET A 124 -8.20 -8.04 -6.51
CA MET A 124 -8.44 -8.83 -5.30
C MET A 124 -9.87 -8.61 -4.81
N ASN A 125 -10.49 -9.68 -4.30
CA ASN A 125 -11.85 -9.62 -3.71
C ASN A 125 -12.95 -9.13 -4.67
N ALA A 126 -12.79 -9.31 -5.98
CA ALA A 126 -13.77 -8.87 -6.97
C ALA A 126 -15.19 -9.41 -6.74
N LEU A 127 -15.31 -10.61 -6.17
CA LEU A 127 -16.59 -11.23 -5.82
C LEU A 127 -17.37 -10.46 -4.73
N LEU A 128 -16.66 -9.68 -3.88
CA LEU A 128 -17.27 -8.86 -2.84
C LEU A 128 -17.75 -7.50 -3.37
N LEU A 129 -17.43 -7.15 -4.60
CA LEU A 129 -17.76 -5.84 -5.18
C LEU A 129 -19.27 -5.57 -5.21
N PRO A 130 -20.13 -6.50 -5.66
CA PRO A 130 -21.59 -6.26 -5.66
C PRO A 130 -22.14 -6.03 -4.24
N VAL A 131 -21.64 -6.81 -3.27
CA VAL A 131 -22.09 -6.72 -1.87
C VAL A 131 -21.64 -5.40 -1.24
N THR A 132 -20.39 -5.00 -1.47
CA THR A 132 -19.86 -3.73 -0.95
C THR A 132 -20.56 -2.53 -1.59
N TRP A 133 -20.82 -2.57 -2.89
CA TRP A 133 -21.54 -1.53 -3.60
C TRP A 133 -22.98 -1.40 -3.08
N LEU A 134 -23.71 -2.52 -2.95
CA LEU A 134 -25.08 -2.52 -2.45
C LEU A 134 -25.17 -2.01 -1.00
N SER A 135 -24.24 -2.45 -0.14
CA SER A 135 -24.18 -2.00 1.25
C SER A 135 -23.93 -0.48 1.37
N ARG A 136 -23.09 0.08 0.50
CA ARG A 136 -22.80 1.52 0.46
C ARG A 136 -24.02 2.32 -0.05
N ARG A 137 -24.68 1.82 -1.10
CA ARG A 137 -25.93 2.41 -1.59
C ARG A 137 -27.02 2.41 -0.50
N TRP A 138 -27.16 1.29 0.22
CA TRP A 138 -28.10 1.18 1.32
C TRP A 138 -27.79 2.18 2.45
N LYS A 139 -26.54 2.30 2.85
CA LYS A 139 -26.12 3.30 3.85
C LYS A 139 -26.42 4.72 3.41
N ALA A 140 -26.13 5.06 2.16
CA ALA A 140 -26.42 6.38 1.60
C ALA A 140 -27.92 6.70 1.61
N MET A 141 -28.77 5.71 1.35
CA MET A 141 -30.24 5.89 1.35
C MET A 141 -30.84 5.98 2.77
N THR A 142 -30.25 5.28 3.74
CA THR A 142 -30.81 5.20 5.10
C THR A 142 -30.24 6.25 6.07
N GLY A 143 -29.30 7.07 5.65
CA GLY A 143 -28.68 8.11 6.48
C GLY A 143 -27.96 7.57 7.74
N LYS A 144 -27.75 6.24 7.85
CA LYS A 144 -27.11 5.61 9.00
C LYS A 144 -25.58 5.68 8.89
N ASN A 145 -25.04 6.88 8.76
CA ASN A 145 -23.62 7.12 8.90
C ASN A 145 -23.27 7.12 10.40
N LYS A 146 -23.07 5.93 10.98
CA LYS A 146 -22.31 5.86 12.23
C LYS A 146 -20.84 6.14 11.86
N PRO A 147 -20.20 7.16 12.47
CA PRO A 147 -18.78 7.37 12.24
C PRO A 147 -18.04 6.07 12.61
N LEU A 148 -17.36 5.49 11.65
CA LEU A 148 -16.46 4.38 11.92
C LEU A 148 -15.35 4.93 12.81
N LYS A 149 -15.23 4.41 14.03
CA LYS A 149 -14.06 4.66 14.85
C LYS A 149 -12.87 4.04 14.12
N SER A 150 -11.76 4.77 14.10
CA SER A 150 -10.51 4.28 13.52
C SER A 150 -10.23 2.85 14.03
N PRO A 151 -9.98 1.87 13.16
CA PRO A 151 -9.62 0.53 13.58
C PRO A 151 -8.34 0.52 14.45
N PHE A 152 -7.52 1.57 14.36
CA PHE A 152 -6.31 1.77 15.15
C PHE A 152 -6.57 2.25 16.59
N GLU A 153 -7.79 2.70 16.94
CA GLU A 153 -8.15 3.04 18.33
C GLU A 153 -8.48 1.82 19.19
N LYS A 154 -8.70 0.66 18.60
CA LYS A 154 -8.86 -0.57 19.37
C LYS A 154 -7.49 -1.03 19.86
N LYS A 155 -7.21 -0.82 21.14
CA LYS A 155 -6.15 -1.58 21.83
C LYS A 155 -6.50 -3.06 21.66
N TYR A 156 -5.77 -3.76 20.81
CA TYR A 156 -5.90 -5.21 20.72
C TYR A 156 -5.58 -5.83 22.08
N PRO A 157 -6.34 -6.85 22.53
CA PRO A 157 -6.00 -7.57 23.75
C PRO A 157 -4.57 -8.08 23.65
N ALA A 158 -3.84 -8.06 24.76
CA ALA A 158 -2.41 -8.38 24.81
C ALA A 158 -2.04 -9.76 24.19
N TRP A 159 -2.99 -10.70 24.12
CA TRP A 159 -2.77 -12.02 23.50
C TRP A 159 -2.72 -11.99 21.95
N LEU A 160 -3.21 -10.91 21.32
CA LEU A 160 -3.16 -10.73 19.87
C LEU A 160 -1.90 -9.98 19.39
N SER A 161 -1.10 -9.45 20.32
CA SER A 161 0.13 -8.71 20.01
C SER A 161 1.35 -9.62 19.75
N HIS A 162 1.18 -10.93 19.80
CA HIS A 162 2.26 -11.92 19.64
C HIS A 162 2.13 -12.82 18.40
N ILE A 163 1.24 -12.46 17.42
CA ILE A 163 1.12 -13.20 16.15
C ILE A 163 1.83 -12.44 15.03
#